data_c1ac02e5a90d88cb1ef89bbb34f4ff49
#
_entry.id   c1ac02e5a90d88cb1ef89bbb34f4ff49
#
_cell.length_a   1.000
_cell.length_b   1.000
_cell.length_c   1.000
_cell.angle_alpha   90.00
_cell.angle_beta   90.00
_cell.angle_gamma   90.00
#
_symmetry.space_group_name_H-M   'P 1'
#
loop_
_entity.id
_entity.type
_entity.pdbx_description
1 polymer ?
#
loop_
_entity_poly.entity_id
_entity_poly.type
_entity_poly.pdbx_seq_one_letter_code
_entity_poly.pdbx_strand_id
1 'polypeptide(L)'
;MCIRDRDIEGKTIRAYKNVSINEPFFNGHFPEHPIMPGVLIIEAMAQAAGILGFKMLDVKPADGTLYYFVGSDKLRFRQPVLPGDQLVLEARFLSVKRSIWKFECRASVDGKEVCSAEIICAERKL
;
A
#
# COMPACT_ATOMS: atom_id res chain seq x y z
N MET A 1 1.74 8.55 6.91
CA MET A 1 2.72 7.80 6.08
C MET A 1 2.79 8.43 4.70
N CYS A 2 3.98 8.81 4.25
CA CYS A 2 4.14 9.50 2.98
C CYS A 2 4.56 8.52 1.89
N ILE A 3 3.71 8.38 0.89
CA ILE A 3 3.95 7.56 -0.29
C ILE A 3 4.09 8.49 -1.48
N ARG A 4 5.07 8.24 -2.33
CA ARG A 4 5.30 9.02 -3.55
C ARG A 4 4.94 8.20 -4.76
N ASP A 5 4.10 8.78 -5.62
CA ASP A 5 3.75 8.18 -6.89
C ASP A 5 4.95 8.24 -7.82
N ARG A 6 5.23 7.13 -8.47
CA ARG A 6 6.24 7.11 -9.53
C ARG A 6 5.60 7.03 -10.90
N ASP A 7 4.62 6.17 -11.03
CA ASP A 7 4.11 5.81 -12.34
C ASP A 7 2.72 5.20 -12.22
N ILE A 8 1.79 5.71 -13.01
CA ILE A 8 0.45 5.17 -13.10
C ILE A 8 0.17 4.94 -14.57
N GLU A 9 0.03 3.68 -14.97
CA GLU A 9 -0.32 3.29 -16.33
C GLU A 9 -1.58 2.43 -16.31
N GLY A 10 -2.67 2.97 -16.88
CA GLY A 10 -3.91 2.24 -17.02
C GLY A 10 -4.41 1.70 -15.68
N LYS A 11 -4.22 0.40 -15.45
CA LYS A 11 -4.73 -0.30 -14.29
C LYS A 11 -3.65 -0.67 -13.28
N THR A 12 -2.49 -0.03 -13.36
CA THR A 12 -1.37 -0.29 -12.45
C THR A 12 -0.80 1.01 -11.90
N ILE A 13 -0.26 0.93 -10.68
CA ILE A 13 0.50 2.01 -10.06
C ILE A 13 1.79 1.46 -9.51
N ARG A 14 2.84 2.26 -9.60
CA ARG A 14 4.09 2.00 -8.91
C ARG A 14 4.43 3.24 -8.09
N ALA A 15 4.61 3.04 -6.80
CA ALA A 15 4.91 4.11 -5.86
C ALA A 15 6.04 3.66 -4.95
N TYR A 16 6.52 4.54 -4.09
CA TYR A 16 7.53 4.14 -3.11
C TYR A 16 7.38 4.91 -1.81
N LYS A 17 7.91 4.31 -0.74
CA LYS A 17 8.04 4.94 0.55
C LYS A 17 9.47 4.76 1.05
N ASN A 18 10.10 5.85 1.44
CA ASN A 18 11.39 5.79 2.14
C ASN A 18 11.13 5.48 3.60
N VAL A 19 11.77 4.43 4.11
CA VAL A 19 11.63 4.01 5.50
C VAL A 19 12.75 4.66 6.30
N SER A 20 12.38 5.51 7.26
CA SER A 20 13.32 6.29 8.07
C SER A 20 13.29 5.84 9.52
N ILE A 21 14.45 5.82 10.16
CA ILE A 21 14.56 5.52 11.60
C ILE A 21 13.79 6.54 12.46
N ASN A 22 13.54 7.73 11.91
CA ASN A 22 12.83 8.79 12.62
C ASN A 22 11.31 8.56 12.69
N GLU A 23 10.79 7.53 12.05
CA GLU A 23 9.36 7.23 12.11
C GLU A 23 8.99 6.71 13.49
N PRO A 24 7.89 7.23 14.11
CA PRO A 24 7.55 6.92 15.50
C PRO A 24 7.37 5.44 15.82
N PHE A 25 6.93 4.63 14.85
CA PHE A 25 6.69 3.21 15.11
C PHE A 25 7.97 2.43 15.48
N PHE A 26 9.16 2.94 15.14
CA PHE A 26 10.42 2.27 15.53
C PHE A 26 10.74 2.42 17.01
N ASN A 27 10.11 3.35 17.70
CA ASN A 27 10.32 3.51 19.14
C ASN A 27 9.88 2.29 19.94
N GLY A 28 8.92 1.51 19.40
CA GLY A 28 8.43 0.31 20.06
C GLY A 28 8.65 -0.99 19.29
N HIS A 29 9.01 -0.93 18.00
CA HIS A 29 9.02 -2.10 17.12
C HIS A 29 10.35 -2.21 16.36
N PHE A 30 11.39 -2.60 16.86
CA PHE A 30 11.86 -2.93 18.21
C PHE A 30 13.05 -2.04 18.49
N PRO A 31 13.26 -1.51 19.70
CA PRO A 31 14.30 -0.51 19.93
C PRO A 31 15.72 -0.96 19.57
N GLU A 32 16.06 -2.23 19.76
CA GLU A 32 17.38 -2.77 19.44
C GLU A 32 17.48 -3.35 18.04
N HIS A 33 16.35 -3.68 17.41
CA HIS A 33 16.27 -4.22 16.06
C HIS A 33 15.06 -3.61 15.36
N PRO A 34 15.19 -2.35 14.88
CA PRO A 34 14.05 -1.68 14.28
C PRO A 34 13.62 -2.37 12.98
N ILE A 35 12.35 -2.78 12.95
CA ILE A 35 11.71 -3.45 11.83
C ILE A 35 10.37 -2.76 11.59
N MET A 36 10.07 -2.45 10.34
CA MET A 36 8.78 -1.86 10.00
C MET A 36 7.66 -2.88 10.27
N PRO A 37 6.62 -2.50 11.06
CA PRO A 37 5.52 -3.43 11.32
C PRO A 37 4.86 -3.90 10.04
N GLY A 38 4.57 -5.21 9.95
CA GLY A 38 3.94 -5.80 8.77
C GLY A 38 2.59 -5.16 8.44
N VAL A 39 1.82 -4.81 9.46
CA VAL A 39 0.52 -4.15 9.27
C VAL A 39 0.66 -2.79 8.57
N LEU A 40 1.79 -2.09 8.76
CA LEU A 40 2.05 -0.83 8.09
C LEU A 40 2.50 -1.03 6.64
N ILE A 41 3.10 -2.16 6.32
CA ILE A 41 3.39 -2.52 4.92
C ILE A 41 2.06 -2.75 4.18
N ILE A 42 1.13 -3.46 4.80
CA ILE A 42 -0.23 -3.64 4.25
C ILE A 42 -0.91 -2.30 4.04
N GLU A 43 -0.81 -1.40 5.03
CA GLU A 43 -1.38 -0.06 4.93
C GLU A 43 -0.77 0.72 3.76
N ALA A 44 0.54 0.62 3.57
CA ALA A 44 1.21 1.29 2.45
C ALA A 44 0.71 0.76 1.11
N MET A 45 0.56 -0.57 0.98
CA MET A 45 0.01 -1.17 -0.23
C MET A 45 -1.43 -0.72 -0.47
N ALA A 46 -2.23 -0.65 0.58
CA ALA A 46 -3.63 -0.20 0.48
C ALA A 46 -3.72 1.26 0.06
N GLN A 47 -2.82 2.11 0.55
CA GLN A 47 -2.78 3.51 0.13
C GLN A 47 -2.42 3.65 -1.35
N ALA A 48 -1.45 2.88 -1.83
CA ALA A 48 -1.09 2.87 -3.24
C ALA A 48 -2.27 2.40 -4.10
N ALA A 49 -2.95 1.35 -3.67
CA ALA A 49 -4.14 0.85 -4.36
C ALA A 49 -5.26 1.90 -4.39
N GLY A 50 -5.46 2.61 -3.28
CA GLY A 50 -6.45 3.69 -3.21
C GLY A 50 -6.16 4.82 -4.17
N ILE A 51 -4.90 5.22 -4.31
CA ILE A 51 -4.49 6.25 -5.26
C ILE A 51 -4.84 5.80 -6.69
N LEU A 52 -4.54 4.54 -7.02
CA LEU A 52 -4.90 3.98 -8.31
C LEU A 52 -6.42 4.01 -8.53
N GLY A 53 -7.19 3.63 -7.51
CA GLY A 53 -8.66 3.65 -7.59
C GLY A 53 -9.20 5.04 -7.85
N PHE A 54 -8.71 6.06 -7.14
CA PHE A 54 -9.10 7.46 -7.38
C PHE A 54 -8.77 7.88 -8.81
N LYS A 55 -7.61 7.49 -9.31
CA LYS A 55 -7.19 7.84 -10.68
C LYS A 55 -8.08 7.17 -11.71
N MET A 56 -8.44 5.90 -11.49
CA MET A 56 -9.29 5.17 -12.42
C MET A 56 -10.71 5.73 -12.49
N LEU A 57 -11.24 6.22 -11.36
CA LEU A 57 -12.55 6.87 -11.31
C LEU A 57 -12.50 8.33 -11.76
N ASP A 58 -11.30 8.90 -11.89
CA ASP A 58 -11.09 10.33 -12.17
C ASP A 58 -11.78 11.22 -11.12
N VAL A 59 -11.71 10.80 -9.86
CA VAL A 59 -12.24 11.57 -8.71
C VAL A 59 -11.11 11.83 -7.72
N LYS A 60 -11.33 12.79 -6.82
CA LYS A 60 -10.38 13.15 -5.76
C LYS A 60 -11.01 12.91 -4.41
N PRO A 61 -10.20 12.69 -3.36
CA PRO A 61 -10.75 12.59 -2.00
C PRO A 61 -11.63 13.78 -1.62
N ALA A 62 -11.30 14.97 -2.11
CA ALA A 62 -12.09 16.18 -1.88
C ALA A 62 -13.51 16.09 -2.45
N ASP A 63 -13.77 15.19 -3.39
CA ASP A 63 -15.10 14.98 -3.97
C ASP A 63 -15.99 14.11 -3.09
N GLY A 64 -15.53 13.71 -1.92
CA GLY A 64 -16.32 12.96 -0.94
C GLY A 64 -16.29 11.45 -1.12
N THR A 65 -15.45 10.94 -2.01
CA THR A 65 -15.29 9.48 -2.20
C THR A 65 -14.09 8.99 -1.40
N LEU A 66 -14.30 7.89 -0.66
CA LEU A 66 -13.23 7.25 0.12
C LEU A 66 -13.13 5.77 -0.22
N TYR A 67 -11.94 5.23 -0.06
CA TYR A 67 -11.70 3.79 -0.11
C TYR A 67 -11.34 3.31 1.29
N TYR A 68 -12.17 2.42 1.84
CA TYR A 68 -11.89 1.77 3.11
C TYR A 68 -11.23 0.44 2.87
N PHE A 69 -10.18 0.15 3.60
CA PHE A 69 -9.58 -1.18 3.64
C PHE A 69 -10.57 -2.11 4.36
N VAL A 70 -11.04 -3.14 3.69
CA VAL A 70 -11.99 -4.09 4.28
C VAL A 70 -11.41 -5.49 4.44
N GLY A 71 -10.33 -5.82 3.77
CA GLY A 71 -9.73 -7.13 3.94
C GLY A 71 -8.54 -7.38 3.01
N SER A 72 -7.90 -8.51 3.21
CA SER A 72 -6.81 -8.95 2.35
C SER A 72 -6.86 -10.47 2.21
N ASP A 73 -6.45 -10.95 1.04
CA ASP A 73 -6.31 -12.37 0.75
C ASP A 73 -4.87 -12.66 0.30
N LYS A 74 -4.46 -13.92 0.45
CA LYS A 74 -3.17 -14.40 -0.04
C LYS A 74 -1.99 -13.58 0.48
N LEU A 75 -2.13 -13.10 1.74
CA LEU A 75 -1.10 -12.29 2.37
C LEU A 75 0.12 -13.13 2.69
N ARG A 76 1.29 -12.65 2.26
CA ARG A 76 2.56 -13.28 2.55
C ARG A 76 3.61 -12.24 2.88
N PHE A 77 4.26 -12.42 4.03
CA PHE A 77 5.44 -11.67 4.42
C PHE A 77 6.68 -12.53 4.18
N ARG A 78 7.66 -12.00 3.45
CA ARG A 78 8.85 -12.78 3.07
C ARG A 78 10.12 -12.28 3.73
N GLN A 79 10.24 -10.96 3.94
CA GLN A 79 11.44 -10.36 4.51
C GLN A 79 11.07 -9.15 5.33
N PRO A 80 11.84 -8.84 6.40
CA PRO A 80 11.62 -7.60 7.14
C PRO A 80 12.03 -6.37 6.33
N VAL A 81 11.38 -5.24 6.64
CA VAL A 81 11.72 -3.93 6.08
C VAL A 81 12.38 -3.11 7.18
N LEU A 82 13.53 -2.55 6.90
CA LEU A 82 14.39 -1.88 7.87
C LEU A 82 14.51 -0.39 7.56
N PRO A 83 14.89 0.43 8.56
CA PRO A 83 15.23 1.82 8.29
C PRO A 83 16.33 1.91 7.24
N GLY A 84 16.20 2.85 6.31
CA GLY A 84 17.11 2.99 5.19
C GLY A 84 16.64 2.32 3.92
N ASP A 85 15.66 1.41 4.00
CA ASP A 85 15.10 0.78 2.83
C ASP A 85 14.16 1.72 2.08
N GLN A 86 14.17 1.62 0.75
CA GLN A 86 13.14 2.21 -0.06
C GLN A 86 12.14 1.11 -0.42
N LEU A 87 10.93 1.23 0.12
CA LEU A 87 9.85 0.27 -0.12
C LEU A 87 9.14 0.63 -1.40
N VAL A 88 9.27 -0.22 -2.40
CA VAL A 88 8.58 -0.06 -3.68
C VAL A 88 7.22 -0.76 -3.60
N LEU A 89 6.17 -0.02 -3.93
CA LEU A 89 4.79 -0.49 -3.83
C LEU A 89 4.20 -0.56 -5.23
N GLU A 90 3.67 -1.73 -5.57
CA GLU A 90 3.00 -1.93 -6.85
C GLU A 90 1.59 -2.46 -6.59
N ALA A 91 0.62 -1.89 -7.28
CA ALA A 91 -0.75 -2.34 -7.20
C ALA A 91 -1.32 -2.45 -8.61
N ARG A 92 -2.10 -3.51 -8.84
CA ARG A 92 -2.78 -3.76 -10.10
C ARG A 92 -4.26 -4.00 -9.82
N PHE A 93 -5.11 -3.26 -10.54
CA PHE A 93 -6.55 -3.46 -10.43
C PHE A 93 -6.94 -4.85 -10.94
N LEU A 94 -7.74 -5.56 -10.16
CA LEU A 94 -8.28 -6.87 -10.55
C LEU A 94 -9.75 -6.80 -10.91
N SER A 95 -10.58 -6.22 -10.02
CA SER A 95 -12.02 -6.20 -10.25
C SER A 95 -12.72 -5.16 -9.37
N VAL A 96 -13.92 -4.77 -9.79
CA VAL A 96 -14.84 -4.01 -8.95
C VAL A 96 -16.23 -4.60 -9.12
N LYS A 97 -16.90 -4.89 -7.99
CA LYS A 97 -18.28 -5.38 -7.96
C LYS A 97 -18.98 -4.75 -6.76
N ARG A 98 -20.11 -4.06 -7.01
CA ARG A 98 -20.93 -3.44 -5.95
C ARG A 98 -20.10 -2.56 -5.03
N SER A 99 -19.23 -1.73 -5.60
CA SER A 99 -18.34 -0.81 -4.89
C SER A 99 -17.25 -1.53 -4.07
N ILE A 100 -17.03 -2.83 -4.26
CA ILE A 100 -15.92 -3.57 -3.66
C ILE A 100 -14.83 -3.72 -4.71
N TRP A 101 -13.68 -3.13 -4.40
CA TRP A 101 -12.51 -3.09 -5.29
C TRP A 101 -11.48 -4.09 -4.81
N LYS A 102 -10.90 -4.82 -5.74
CA LYS A 102 -9.83 -5.77 -5.44
C LYS A 102 -8.60 -5.42 -6.25
N PHE A 103 -7.46 -5.39 -5.58
CA PHE A 103 -6.16 -5.09 -6.17
C PHE A 103 -5.16 -6.17 -5.79
N GLU A 104 -4.29 -6.52 -6.74
CA GLU A 104 -3.12 -7.33 -6.45
C GLU A 104 -1.97 -6.39 -6.11
N CYS A 105 -1.41 -6.55 -4.92
CA CYS A 105 -0.39 -5.64 -4.40
C CYS A 105 0.89 -6.38 -4.06
N ARG A 106 2.00 -5.71 -4.28
CA ARG A 106 3.33 -6.21 -3.98
C ARG A 106 4.19 -5.10 -3.42
N ALA A 107 4.95 -5.43 -2.39
CA ALA A 107 5.97 -4.53 -1.84
C ALA A 107 7.33 -5.19 -2.00
N SER A 108 8.33 -4.41 -2.38
CA SER A 108 9.68 -4.92 -2.62
C SER A 108 10.74 -3.92 -2.15
N VAL A 109 11.93 -4.44 -1.85
CA VAL A 109 13.12 -3.66 -1.51
C VAL A 109 14.27 -4.21 -2.35
N ASP A 110 14.94 -3.32 -3.09
CA ASP A 110 16.05 -3.69 -3.97
C ASP A 110 15.71 -4.85 -4.92
N GLY A 111 14.49 -4.85 -5.45
CA GLY A 111 14.02 -5.87 -6.38
C GLY A 111 13.59 -7.18 -5.75
N LYS A 112 13.66 -7.30 -4.42
CA LYS A 112 13.23 -8.51 -3.71
C LYS A 112 11.87 -8.29 -3.07
N GLU A 113 10.93 -9.19 -3.32
CA GLU A 113 9.60 -9.10 -2.73
C GLU A 113 9.68 -9.29 -1.23
N VAL A 114 9.12 -8.32 -0.48
CA VAL A 114 9.03 -8.40 0.98
C VAL A 114 7.63 -8.75 1.46
N CYS A 115 6.61 -8.40 0.67
CA CYS A 115 5.21 -8.68 1.00
C CYS A 115 4.39 -8.71 -0.27
N SER A 116 3.36 -9.56 -0.28
CA SER A 116 2.37 -9.57 -1.36
C SER A 116 1.00 -9.90 -0.78
N ALA A 117 -0.05 -9.39 -1.40
CA ALA A 117 -1.42 -9.66 -0.98
C ALA A 117 -2.39 -9.21 -2.05
N GLU A 118 -3.63 -9.73 -1.96
CA GLU A 118 -4.78 -9.09 -2.62
C GLU A 118 -5.42 -8.18 -1.59
N ILE A 119 -5.52 -6.90 -1.91
CA ILE A 119 -6.12 -5.88 -1.03
C ILE A 119 -7.54 -5.61 -1.50
N ILE A 120 -8.46 -5.62 -0.55
CA ILE A 120 -9.88 -5.42 -0.81
C ILE A 120 -10.32 -4.13 -0.14
N CYS A 121 -10.87 -3.22 -0.93
CA CYS A 121 -11.32 -1.92 -0.46
C CYS A 121 -12.80 -1.72 -0.81
N ALA A 122 -13.52 -1.00 0.04
CA ALA A 122 -14.86 -0.57 -0.25
C ALA A 122 -14.85 0.91 -0.62
N GLU A 123 -15.46 1.22 -1.75
CA GLU A 123 -15.68 2.59 -2.17
C GLU A 123 -16.90 3.14 -1.45
N ARG A 124 -16.77 4.29 -0.78
CA ARG A 124 -17.86 4.94 -0.05
C ARG A 124 -17.91 6.40 -0.41
N LYS A 125 -19.10 6.89 -0.64
CA LYS A 125 -19.38 8.31 -0.85
C LYS A 125 -19.91 8.91 0.45
N LEU A 126 -19.24 9.95 0.90
CA LEU A 126 -19.64 10.66 2.13
C LEU A 126 -20.76 11.66 1.85
#